data_fd031a4989ac54978b7c7ffdb7983346
#
_entry.id   fd031a4989ac54978b7c7ffdb7983346
#
_cell.length_a   1.000
_cell.length_b   1.000
_cell.length_c   1.000
_cell.angle_alpha   90.00
_cell.angle_beta   90.00
_cell.angle_gamma   90.00
#
_symmetry.space_group_name_H-M   'P 1'
#
loop_
_entity.id
_entity.type
_entity.pdbx_description
1 polymer ?
#
loop_
_entity_poly.entity_id
_entity_poly.type
_entity_poly.pdbx_seq_one_letter_code
_entity_poly.pdbx_strand_id
1 'polypeptide(L)'
;ARHDLVSALNNVGLLIMFFAAAMVVFPEPIIRALLPSVSMDETMLISYALIALSMGIPLGSAFLLIQRTFYAFEDGLHPFLSAVMQYGFTSIFMIIGMMVLPPEHWVLGIACSVTLGGLLALPLTLMMLRRKFEGNLGGREITRTYAKAIVAALASGVVVWLIKRPVVALLGADIRPVGGHMSWWSALAICVVLTIVLAVVYVAVLWVVHTPELISAYHSILARL
;
A
#
# COMPACT_ATOMS: atom_id res chain seq x y z
N ALA A 1 -11.99 -2.34 23.14
CA ALA A 1 -10.71 -1.73 22.71
C ALA A 1 -9.84 -2.69 21.88
N ARG A 2 -9.42 -3.86 22.43
CA ARG A 2 -8.55 -4.82 21.69
C ARG A 2 -9.23 -5.38 20.44
N HIS A 3 -10.44 -5.88 20.56
CA HIS A 3 -11.21 -6.45 19.46
C HIS A 3 -11.45 -5.39 18.36
N ASP A 4 -11.77 -4.17 18.75
CA ASP A 4 -12.00 -3.05 17.83
C ASP A 4 -10.72 -2.67 17.07
N LEU A 5 -9.57 -2.69 17.74
CA LEU A 5 -8.26 -2.46 17.09
C LEU A 5 -7.94 -3.55 16.07
N VAL A 6 -8.10 -4.83 16.45
CA VAL A 6 -7.83 -5.94 15.51
C VAL A 6 -8.75 -5.88 14.31
N SER A 7 -10.03 -5.64 14.53
CA SER A 7 -11.03 -5.48 13.44
C SER A 7 -10.69 -4.29 12.54
N ALA A 8 -10.32 -3.15 13.13
CA ALA A 8 -9.91 -1.96 12.37
C ALA A 8 -8.65 -2.23 11.54
N LEU A 9 -7.61 -2.86 12.13
CA LEU A 9 -6.39 -3.23 11.44
C LEU A 9 -6.67 -4.17 10.26
N ASN A 10 -7.53 -5.16 10.45
CA ASN A 10 -7.89 -6.12 9.42
C ASN A 10 -8.67 -5.44 8.28
N ASN A 11 -9.72 -4.69 8.58
CA ASN A 11 -10.56 -4.06 7.55
C ASN A 11 -9.81 -2.98 6.77
N VAL A 12 -9.09 -2.10 7.47
CA VAL A 12 -8.29 -1.05 6.85
C VAL A 12 -7.11 -1.67 6.09
N GLY A 13 -6.49 -2.70 6.65
CA GLY A 13 -5.39 -3.43 6.02
C GLY A 13 -5.79 -4.06 4.67
N LEU A 14 -6.95 -4.72 4.60
CA LEU A 14 -7.47 -5.29 3.35
C LEU A 14 -7.67 -4.23 2.27
N LEU A 15 -8.30 -3.10 2.63
CA LEU A 15 -8.55 -2.01 1.68
C LEU A 15 -7.25 -1.35 1.20
N ILE A 16 -6.32 -1.12 2.11
CA ILE A 16 -5.04 -0.47 1.78
C ILE A 16 -4.16 -1.38 0.93
N MET A 17 -4.16 -2.70 1.17
CA MET A 17 -3.45 -3.66 0.32
C MET A 17 -3.96 -3.66 -1.11
N PHE A 18 -5.27 -3.49 -1.31
CA PHE A 18 -5.85 -3.33 -2.64
C PHE A 18 -5.31 -2.09 -3.36
N PHE A 19 -5.32 -0.92 -2.70
CA PHE A 19 -4.80 0.30 -3.31
C PHE A 19 -3.28 0.25 -3.53
N ALA A 20 -2.53 -0.32 -2.60
CA ALA A 20 -1.10 -0.53 -2.77
C ALA A 20 -0.80 -1.43 -3.97
N ALA A 21 -1.56 -2.51 -4.16
CA ALA A 21 -1.43 -3.38 -5.33
C ALA A 21 -1.70 -2.63 -6.64
N ALA A 22 -2.75 -1.79 -6.69
CA ALA A 22 -3.04 -0.96 -7.86
C ALA A 22 -1.85 -0.05 -8.23
N MET A 23 -1.32 0.68 -7.24
CA MET A 23 -0.19 1.59 -7.43
C MET A 23 1.10 0.89 -7.82
N VAL A 24 1.29 -0.37 -7.43
CA VAL A 24 2.46 -1.18 -7.81
C VAL A 24 2.33 -1.73 -9.23
N VAL A 25 1.14 -2.17 -9.64
CA VAL A 25 0.95 -2.92 -10.88
C VAL A 25 0.81 -2.02 -12.12
N PHE A 26 0.12 -0.89 -11.98
CA PHE A 26 -0.08 0.06 -13.08
C PHE A 26 0.19 1.52 -12.70
N PRO A 27 1.41 1.83 -12.20
CA PRO A 27 1.77 3.16 -11.74
C PRO A 27 1.77 4.19 -12.87
N GLU A 28 2.17 3.82 -14.09
CA GLU A 28 2.32 4.75 -15.21
C GLU A 28 0.98 5.38 -15.64
N PRO A 29 -0.12 4.62 -15.84
CA PRO A 29 -1.42 5.21 -16.08
C PRO A 29 -1.91 6.09 -14.94
N ILE A 30 -1.64 5.72 -13.68
CA ILE A 30 -2.01 6.52 -12.50
C ILE A 30 -1.29 7.85 -12.52
N ILE A 31 0.04 7.85 -12.71
CA ILE A 31 0.83 9.09 -12.78
C ILE A 31 0.38 9.96 -13.95
N ARG A 32 0.15 9.38 -15.13
CA ARG A 32 -0.30 10.13 -16.31
C ARG A 32 -1.70 10.72 -16.14
N ALA A 33 -2.59 10.03 -15.42
CA ALA A 33 -3.92 10.55 -15.11
C ALA A 33 -3.86 11.73 -14.11
N LEU A 34 -2.94 11.68 -13.14
CA LEU A 34 -2.76 12.74 -12.14
C LEU A 34 -1.93 13.92 -12.66
N LEU A 35 -0.92 13.66 -13.48
CA LEU A 35 0.06 14.63 -13.98
C LEU A 35 0.14 14.58 -15.52
N PRO A 36 -0.87 15.11 -16.22
CA PRO A 36 -0.95 15.01 -17.70
C PRO A 36 0.13 15.79 -18.43
N SER A 37 0.76 16.79 -17.79
CA SER A 37 1.80 17.65 -18.37
C SER A 37 3.21 17.05 -18.30
N VAL A 38 3.42 15.97 -17.58
CA VAL A 38 4.72 15.32 -17.38
C VAL A 38 5.09 14.50 -18.64
N SER A 39 6.36 14.48 -19.03
CA SER A 39 6.84 13.64 -20.14
C SER A 39 6.75 12.14 -19.82
N MET A 40 6.85 11.27 -20.82
CA MET A 40 6.82 9.81 -20.57
C MET A 40 8.04 9.32 -19.79
N ASP A 41 9.21 9.90 -20.02
CA ASP A 41 10.44 9.57 -19.29
C ASP A 41 10.32 9.93 -17.81
N GLU A 42 9.81 11.12 -17.50
CA GLU A 42 9.53 11.56 -16.14
C GLU A 42 8.40 10.72 -15.48
N THR A 43 7.37 10.35 -16.26
CA THR A 43 6.30 9.44 -15.80
C THR A 43 6.88 8.13 -15.35
N MET A 44 7.85 7.56 -16.06
CA MET A 44 8.52 6.31 -15.65
C MET A 44 9.32 6.49 -14.36
N LEU A 45 10.09 7.58 -14.24
CA LEU A 45 10.87 7.86 -13.02
C LEU A 45 9.97 7.99 -11.79
N ILE A 46 8.87 8.77 -11.91
CA ILE A 46 7.89 8.94 -10.84
C ILE A 46 7.17 7.63 -10.52
N SER A 47 6.93 6.79 -11.53
CA SER A 47 6.31 5.47 -11.34
C SER A 47 7.14 4.55 -10.46
N TYR A 48 8.47 4.52 -10.62
CA TYR A 48 9.34 3.75 -9.72
C TYR A 48 9.28 4.26 -8.27
N ALA A 49 9.26 5.56 -8.08
CA ALA A 49 9.09 6.15 -6.75
C ALA A 49 7.71 5.81 -6.15
N LEU A 50 6.65 5.86 -6.97
CA LEU A 50 5.30 5.46 -6.55
C LEU A 50 5.25 4.00 -6.11
N ILE A 51 5.88 3.08 -6.85
CA ILE A 51 5.97 1.67 -6.46
C ILE A 51 6.64 1.54 -5.08
N ALA A 52 7.80 2.18 -4.90
CA ALA A 52 8.54 2.11 -3.64
C ALA A 52 7.74 2.66 -2.46
N LEU A 53 7.06 3.79 -2.61
CA LEU A 53 6.19 4.37 -1.58
C LEU A 53 4.97 3.50 -1.30
N SER A 54 4.37 2.91 -2.34
CA SER A 54 3.17 2.08 -2.21
C SER A 54 3.38 0.84 -1.36
N MET A 55 4.59 0.29 -1.37
CA MET A 55 4.96 -0.80 -0.45
C MET A 55 4.98 -0.36 1.01
N GLY A 56 5.19 0.93 1.29
CA GLY A 56 5.17 1.52 2.63
C GLY A 56 3.76 1.88 3.14
N ILE A 57 2.76 2.02 2.26
CA ILE A 57 1.42 2.46 2.65
C ILE A 57 0.76 1.54 3.68
N PRO A 58 0.79 0.19 3.55
CA PRO A 58 0.23 -0.71 4.56
C PRO A 58 0.93 -0.58 5.92
N LEU A 59 2.23 -0.34 5.93
CA LEU A 59 3.00 -0.11 7.15
C LEU A 59 2.57 1.19 7.84
N GLY A 60 2.46 2.28 7.07
CA GLY A 60 2.03 3.59 7.57
C GLY A 60 0.62 3.57 8.14
N SER A 61 -0.31 2.85 7.51
CA SER A 61 -1.68 2.71 8.00
C SER A 61 -1.75 1.94 9.32
N ALA A 62 -0.99 0.84 9.44
CA ALA A 62 -0.87 0.09 10.68
C ALA A 62 -0.29 0.99 11.80
N PHE A 63 0.73 1.78 11.48
CA PHE A 63 1.34 2.75 12.39
C PHE A 63 0.33 3.76 12.94
N LEU A 64 -0.48 4.36 12.07
CA LEU A 64 -1.53 5.31 12.44
C LEU A 64 -2.57 4.70 13.40
N LEU A 65 -3.02 3.47 13.14
CA LEU A 65 -3.98 2.77 14.01
C LEU A 65 -3.37 2.44 15.38
N ILE A 66 -2.10 2.04 15.40
CA ILE A 66 -1.37 1.78 16.66
C ILE A 66 -1.23 3.06 17.48
N GLN A 67 -0.87 4.17 16.84
CA GLN A 67 -0.77 5.47 17.52
C GLN A 67 -2.12 5.89 18.13
N ARG A 68 -3.22 5.76 17.39
CA ARG A 68 -4.57 6.05 17.91
C ARG A 68 -4.91 5.18 19.13
N THR A 69 -4.45 3.93 19.14
CA THR A 69 -4.65 3.03 20.27
C THR A 69 -3.89 3.51 21.52
N PHE A 70 -2.66 3.99 21.37
CA PHE A 70 -1.93 4.57 22.50
C PHE A 70 -2.63 5.81 23.06
N TYR A 71 -3.14 6.71 22.19
CA TYR A 71 -3.91 7.87 22.63
C TYR A 71 -5.19 7.49 23.38
N ALA A 72 -5.85 6.39 23.01
CA ALA A 72 -7.00 5.88 23.75
C ALA A 72 -6.65 5.37 25.16
N PHE A 73 -5.37 5.10 25.45
CA PHE A 73 -4.84 4.82 26.79
C PHE A 73 -4.28 6.06 27.50
N GLU A 74 -4.57 7.26 27.01
CA GLU A 74 -4.03 8.53 27.50
C GLU A 74 -2.48 8.59 27.50
N ASP A 75 -1.87 7.79 26.63
CA ASP A 75 -0.42 7.63 26.54
C ASP A 75 0.12 8.44 25.35
N GLY A 76 0.69 9.59 25.64
CA GLY A 76 1.32 10.45 24.62
C GLY A 76 2.80 10.13 24.38
N LEU A 77 3.47 9.42 25.29
CA LEU A 77 4.90 9.15 25.20
C LEU A 77 5.23 8.08 24.15
N HIS A 78 4.49 6.97 24.13
CA HIS A 78 4.75 5.88 23.20
C HIS A 78 4.50 6.25 21.72
N PRO A 79 3.43 6.99 21.35
CA PRO A 79 3.28 7.52 19.99
C PRO A 79 4.44 8.43 19.57
N PHE A 80 4.90 9.30 20.47
CA PHE A 80 6.05 10.16 20.22
C PHE A 80 7.32 9.35 19.97
N LEU A 81 7.66 8.39 20.84
CA LEU A 81 8.83 7.52 20.66
C LEU A 81 8.73 6.70 19.37
N SER A 82 7.54 6.22 19.03
CA SER A 82 7.28 5.50 17.77
C SER A 82 7.56 6.38 16.56
N ALA A 83 7.11 7.63 16.58
CA ALA A 83 7.37 8.59 15.51
C ALA A 83 8.87 8.92 15.41
N VAL A 84 9.55 9.15 16.53
CA VAL A 84 11.00 9.39 16.56
C VAL A 84 11.76 8.21 15.95
N MET A 85 11.40 6.97 16.28
CA MET A 85 12.03 5.78 15.69
C MET A 85 11.77 5.71 14.18
N GLN A 86 10.52 5.91 13.74
CA GLN A 86 10.17 5.84 12.32
C GLN A 86 10.93 6.88 11.50
N TYR A 87 10.85 8.16 11.90
CA TYR A 87 11.53 9.23 11.18
C TYR A 87 13.05 9.17 11.33
N GLY A 88 13.55 8.71 12.48
CA GLY A 88 14.98 8.46 12.70
C GLY A 88 15.55 7.43 11.73
N PHE A 89 14.92 6.26 11.62
CA PHE A 89 15.35 5.25 10.65
C PHE A 89 15.20 5.75 9.21
N THR A 90 14.10 6.42 8.88
CA THR A 90 13.90 7.02 7.56
C THR A 90 15.03 7.99 7.22
N SER A 91 15.41 8.88 8.15
CA SER A 91 16.49 9.85 7.95
C SER A 91 17.85 9.17 7.76
N ILE A 92 18.13 8.13 8.53
CA ILE A 92 19.36 7.35 8.39
C ILE A 92 19.45 6.72 6.99
N PHE A 93 18.39 6.04 6.54
CA PHE A 93 18.37 5.44 5.20
C PHE A 93 18.42 6.48 4.08
N MET A 94 17.79 7.64 4.28
CA MET A 94 17.84 8.75 3.33
C MET A 94 19.28 9.28 3.17
N ILE A 95 20.00 9.49 4.27
CA ILE A 95 21.40 9.92 4.25
C ILE A 95 22.26 8.86 3.55
N ILE A 96 22.10 7.58 3.90
CA ILE A 96 22.83 6.49 3.25
C ILE A 96 22.51 6.45 1.75
N GLY A 97 21.25 6.58 1.38
CA GLY A 97 20.81 6.61 -0.02
C GLY A 97 21.44 7.76 -0.80
N MET A 98 21.50 8.97 -0.22
CA MET A 98 22.14 10.13 -0.84
C MET A 98 23.66 9.97 -1.00
N MET A 99 24.31 9.20 -0.13
CA MET A 99 25.76 8.93 -0.23
C MET A 99 26.11 7.85 -1.24
N VAL A 100 25.19 6.91 -1.50
CA VAL A 100 25.46 5.72 -2.34
C VAL A 100 24.86 5.88 -3.75
N LEU A 101 23.72 6.55 -3.88
CA LEU A 101 23.01 6.69 -5.15
C LEU A 101 23.43 7.94 -5.91
N PRO A 102 23.51 7.88 -7.25
CA PRO A 102 23.69 9.07 -8.07
C PRO A 102 22.48 9.99 -7.97
N PRO A 103 22.63 11.32 -8.20
CA PRO A 103 21.59 12.32 -8.01
C PRO A 103 20.27 12.03 -8.75
N GLU A 104 20.33 11.43 -9.93
CA GLU A 104 19.19 11.04 -10.76
C GLU A 104 18.27 10.01 -10.09
N HIS A 105 18.78 9.24 -9.10
CA HIS A 105 18.05 8.20 -8.38
C HIS A 105 17.66 8.62 -6.95
N TRP A 106 17.93 9.86 -6.53
CA TRP A 106 17.61 10.31 -5.16
C TRP A 106 16.12 10.23 -4.83
N VAL A 107 15.23 10.54 -5.79
CA VAL A 107 13.77 10.46 -5.58
C VAL A 107 13.37 9.02 -5.22
N LEU A 108 13.92 8.04 -5.93
CA LEU A 108 13.71 6.62 -5.61
C LEU A 108 14.32 6.25 -4.27
N GLY A 109 15.53 6.73 -3.97
CA GLY A 109 16.21 6.53 -2.69
C GLY A 109 15.39 7.04 -1.50
N ILE A 110 14.82 8.23 -1.61
CA ILE A 110 13.92 8.81 -0.59
C ILE A 110 12.68 7.92 -0.42
N ALA A 111 12.04 7.52 -1.51
CA ALA A 111 10.86 6.66 -1.48
C ALA A 111 11.13 5.31 -0.79
N CYS A 112 12.26 4.68 -1.13
CA CYS A 112 12.71 3.45 -0.48
C CYS A 112 13.00 3.67 1.01
N SER A 113 13.61 4.79 1.38
CA SER A 113 13.97 5.11 2.77
C SER A 113 12.75 5.22 3.68
N VAL A 114 11.65 5.81 3.18
CA VAL A 114 10.37 5.88 3.89
C VAL A 114 9.81 4.49 4.18
N THR A 115 9.82 3.62 3.18
CA THR A 115 9.33 2.23 3.32
C THR A 115 10.20 1.42 4.27
N LEU A 116 11.53 1.50 4.14
CA LEU A 116 12.48 0.79 5.01
C LEU A 116 12.41 1.30 6.46
N GLY A 117 12.31 2.61 6.65
CA GLY A 117 12.13 3.20 7.98
C GLY A 117 10.88 2.71 8.69
N GLY A 118 9.75 2.66 7.95
CA GLY A 118 8.50 2.07 8.45
C GLY A 118 8.61 0.58 8.76
N LEU A 119 9.29 -0.17 7.91
CA LEU A 119 9.49 -1.63 8.08
C LEU A 119 10.26 -1.95 9.37
N LEU A 120 11.28 -1.15 9.73
CA LEU A 120 12.04 -1.34 10.97
C LEU A 120 11.30 -0.80 12.20
N ALA A 121 10.61 0.33 12.08
CA ALA A 121 9.91 0.95 13.21
C ALA A 121 8.66 0.17 13.62
N LEU A 122 7.92 -0.43 12.68
CA LEU A 122 6.66 -1.11 12.98
C LEU A 122 6.78 -2.25 13.98
N PRO A 123 7.74 -3.21 13.85
CA PRO A 123 7.91 -4.28 14.84
C PRO A 123 8.21 -3.75 16.24
N LEU A 124 9.04 -2.70 16.35
CA LEU A 124 9.39 -2.11 17.64
C LEU A 124 8.15 -1.46 18.29
N THR A 125 7.36 -0.74 17.50
CA THR A 125 6.10 -0.12 17.97
C THR A 125 5.08 -1.18 18.40
N LEU A 126 4.97 -2.28 17.64
CA LEU A 126 4.12 -3.42 18.01
C LEU A 126 4.59 -4.08 19.31
N MET A 127 5.89 -4.20 19.55
CA MET A 127 6.44 -4.72 20.81
C MET A 127 6.06 -3.79 21.98
N MET A 128 6.12 -2.47 21.80
CA MET A 128 5.70 -1.50 22.81
C MET A 128 4.20 -1.64 23.11
N LEU A 129 3.37 -1.75 22.08
CA LEU A 129 1.93 -1.93 22.24
C LEU A 129 1.59 -3.27 22.89
N ARG A 130 2.28 -4.35 22.54
CA ARG A 130 2.08 -5.67 23.12
C ARG A 130 2.27 -5.69 24.65
N ARG A 131 3.20 -4.88 25.17
CA ARG A 131 3.40 -4.76 26.62
C ARG A 131 2.19 -4.15 27.32
N LYS A 132 1.47 -3.22 26.67
CA LYS A 132 0.24 -2.60 27.20
C LYS A 132 -0.95 -3.57 27.28
N PHE A 133 -0.97 -4.58 26.40
CA PHE A 133 -2.01 -5.61 26.36
C PHE A 133 -1.61 -6.93 27.04
N GLU A 134 -0.68 -6.88 28.00
CA GLU A 134 -0.22 -8.05 28.77
C GLU A 134 0.22 -9.23 27.87
N GLY A 135 0.78 -8.92 26.72
CA GLY A 135 1.31 -9.90 25.77
C GLY A 135 0.32 -10.46 24.74
N ASN A 136 -0.98 -10.18 24.85
CA ASN A 136 -1.99 -10.78 23.99
C ASN A 136 -2.69 -9.75 23.06
N LEU A 137 -2.05 -9.40 21.96
CA LEU A 137 -2.57 -8.48 20.93
C LEU A 137 -3.46 -9.14 19.85
N GLY A 138 -3.67 -10.47 19.88
CA GLY A 138 -4.30 -11.16 18.75
C GLY A 138 -3.41 -11.20 17.49
N GLY A 139 -2.09 -11.13 17.64
CA GLY A 139 -1.13 -11.03 16.54
C GLY A 139 -1.26 -12.14 15.50
N ARG A 140 -1.69 -13.34 15.89
CA ARG A 140 -1.94 -14.46 14.97
C ARG A 140 -3.09 -14.15 14.00
N GLU A 141 -4.13 -13.50 14.46
CA GLU A 141 -5.28 -13.10 13.65
C GLU A 141 -4.89 -12.01 12.64
N ILE A 142 -4.23 -10.95 13.12
CA ILE A 142 -3.71 -9.87 12.28
C ILE A 142 -2.77 -10.42 11.21
N THR A 143 -1.77 -11.22 11.61
CA THR A 143 -0.80 -11.81 10.67
C THR A 143 -1.48 -12.69 9.63
N ARG A 144 -2.50 -13.46 10.01
CA ARG A 144 -3.25 -14.31 9.10
C ARG A 144 -4.03 -13.49 8.08
N THR A 145 -4.70 -12.41 8.50
CA THR A 145 -5.45 -11.53 7.60
C THR A 145 -4.53 -10.78 6.63
N TYR A 146 -3.41 -10.24 7.14
CA TYR A 146 -2.41 -9.61 6.26
C TYR A 146 -1.76 -10.58 5.28
N ALA A 147 -1.47 -11.82 5.69
CA ALA A 147 -0.95 -12.84 4.79
C ALA A 147 -1.96 -13.16 3.66
N LYS A 148 -3.25 -13.29 3.99
CA LYS A 148 -4.32 -13.46 3.00
C LYS A 148 -4.44 -12.27 2.06
N ALA A 149 -4.37 -11.04 2.60
CA ALA A 149 -4.40 -9.81 1.81
C ALA A 149 -3.21 -9.73 0.84
N ILE A 150 -2.01 -10.11 1.29
CA ILE A 150 -0.81 -10.17 0.44
C ILE A 150 -0.99 -11.20 -0.69
N VAL A 151 -1.50 -12.39 -0.38
CA VAL A 151 -1.77 -13.42 -1.41
C VAL A 151 -2.79 -12.92 -2.41
N ALA A 152 -3.88 -12.28 -1.96
CA ALA A 152 -4.88 -11.70 -2.84
C ALA A 152 -4.32 -10.55 -3.69
N ALA A 153 -3.49 -9.68 -3.11
CA ALA A 153 -2.81 -8.59 -3.81
C ALA A 153 -1.84 -9.11 -4.87
N LEU A 154 -1.05 -10.13 -4.55
CA LEU A 154 -0.13 -10.76 -5.50
C LEU A 154 -0.87 -11.46 -6.64
N ALA A 155 -1.89 -12.27 -6.33
CA ALA A 155 -2.67 -12.98 -7.33
C ALA A 155 -3.39 -12.01 -8.29
N SER A 156 -4.08 -11.01 -7.75
CA SER A 156 -4.75 -9.97 -8.55
C SER A 156 -3.74 -9.11 -9.32
N GLY A 157 -2.61 -8.79 -8.70
CA GLY A 157 -1.51 -8.06 -9.33
C GLY A 157 -0.94 -8.80 -10.54
N VAL A 158 -0.70 -10.10 -10.44
CA VAL A 158 -0.21 -10.94 -11.55
C VAL A 158 -1.23 -10.96 -12.70
N VAL A 159 -2.51 -11.15 -12.41
CA VAL A 159 -3.58 -11.14 -13.44
C VAL A 159 -3.60 -9.79 -14.17
N VAL A 160 -3.60 -8.69 -13.42
CA VAL A 160 -3.63 -7.35 -14.03
C VAL A 160 -2.33 -7.06 -14.79
N TRP A 161 -1.18 -7.50 -14.30
CA TRP A 161 0.10 -7.36 -14.99
C TRP A 161 0.11 -8.07 -16.35
N LEU A 162 -0.50 -9.26 -16.43
CA LEU A 162 -0.61 -10.02 -17.68
C LEU A 162 -1.51 -9.31 -18.71
N ILE A 163 -2.62 -8.72 -18.26
CA ILE A 163 -3.57 -8.05 -19.15
C ILE A 163 -3.23 -6.57 -19.41
N LYS A 164 -2.32 -5.96 -18.63
CA LYS A 164 -1.95 -4.55 -18.74
C LYS A 164 -1.51 -4.18 -20.17
N ARG A 165 -0.60 -4.96 -20.75
CA ARG A 165 -0.08 -4.68 -22.11
C ARG A 165 -1.17 -4.71 -23.19
N PRO A 166 -2.02 -5.75 -23.31
CA PRO A 166 -3.09 -5.76 -24.29
C PRO A 166 -4.12 -4.66 -24.06
N VAL A 167 -4.47 -4.33 -22.81
CA VAL A 167 -5.41 -3.25 -22.50
C VAL A 167 -4.84 -1.89 -22.91
N VAL A 168 -3.58 -1.63 -22.64
CA VAL A 168 -2.88 -0.40 -23.04
C VAL A 168 -2.86 -0.26 -24.55
N ALA A 169 -2.50 -1.31 -25.28
CA ALA A 169 -2.47 -1.31 -26.73
C ALA A 169 -3.87 -1.10 -27.35
N LEU A 170 -4.89 -1.73 -26.78
CA LEU A 170 -6.28 -1.61 -27.24
C LEU A 170 -6.84 -0.19 -27.07
N LEU A 171 -6.39 0.54 -26.06
CA LEU A 171 -6.78 1.92 -25.80
C LEU A 171 -5.87 2.95 -26.49
N GLY A 172 -5.04 2.51 -27.44
CA GLY A 172 -4.21 3.38 -28.26
C GLY A 172 -3.10 4.10 -27.48
N ALA A 173 -2.63 3.51 -26.39
CA ALA A 173 -1.54 4.02 -25.59
C ALA A 173 -0.27 3.17 -25.76
N ASP A 174 0.90 3.77 -25.48
CA ASP A 174 2.20 3.12 -25.50
C ASP A 174 3.01 3.56 -24.28
N ILE A 175 3.39 2.58 -23.44
CA ILE A 175 4.09 2.81 -22.17
C ILE A 175 5.61 2.72 -22.33
N ARG A 176 6.17 2.76 -23.55
CA ARG A 176 7.63 2.73 -23.73
C ARG A 176 8.27 3.99 -23.18
N PRO A 177 9.46 3.88 -22.53
CA PRO A 177 10.16 5.07 -22.00
C PRO A 177 10.52 6.06 -23.11
N VAL A 178 11.00 5.58 -24.24
CA VAL A 178 11.37 6.42 -25.37
C VAL A 178 10.36 6.27 -26.51
N GLY A 179 9.76 7.39 -26.92
CA GLY A 179 8.77 7.43 -27.99
C GLY A 179 7.38 6.91 -27.62
N GLY A 180 7.16 6.58 -26.35
CA GLY A 180 5.83 6.22 -25.85
C GLY A 180 4.89 7.42 -25.81
N HIS A 181 3.61 7.17 -25.99
CA HIS A 181 2.56 8.18 -25.86
C HIS A 181 1.35 7.64 -25.12
N MET A 182 0.79 8.45 -24.26
CA MET A 182 -0.44 8.15 -23.52
C MET A 182 -1.21 9.44 -23.33
N SER A 183 -2.39 9.52 -23.94
CA SER A 183 -3.29 10.65 -23.72
C SER A 183 -3.89 10.58 -22.32
N TRP A 184 -4.34 11.72 -21.81
CA TRP A 184 -5.01 11.76 -20.48
C TRP A 184 -6.27 10.87 -20.45
N TRP A 185 -7.07 10.89 -21.51
CA TRP A 185 -8.28 10.07 -21.60
C TRP A 185 -7.98 8.58 -21.67
N SER A 186 -6.93 8.18 -22.41
CA SER A 186 -6.50 6.77 -22.43
C SER A 186 -5.95 6.33 -21.07
N ALA A 187 -5.19 7.19 -20.36
CA ALA A 187 -4.70 6.91 -19.01
C ALA A 187 -5.85 6.67 -18.03
N LEU A 188 -6.87 7.54 -18.04
CA LEU A 188 -8.07 7.35 -17.20
C LEU A 188 -8.83 6.05 -17.53
N ALA A 189 -9.06 5.78 -18.81
CA ALA A 189 -9.75 4.56 -19.24
C ALA A 189 -8.98 3.31 -18.81
N ILE A 190 -7.64 3.30 -18.97
CA ILE A 190 -6.78 2.21 -18.50
C ILE A 190 -6.88 2.04 -16.99
N CYS A 191 -6.80 3.13 -16.22
CA CYS A 191 -6.95 3.09 -14.76
C CYS A 191 -8.29 2.47 -14.34
N VAL A 192 -9.39 2.89 -14.95
CA VAL A 192 -10.73 2.37 -14.63
C VAL A 192 -10.82 0.87 -14.93
N VAL A 193 -10.43 0.46 -16.15
CA VAL A 193 -10.49 -0.95 -16.56
C VAL A 193 -9.62 -1.83 -15.66
N LEU A 194 -8.36 -1.45 -15.45
CA LEU A 194 -7.44 -2.24 -14.62
C LEU A 194 -7.85 -2.27 -13.15
N THR A 195 -8.42 -1.18 -12.62
CA THR A 195 -8.93 -1.15 -11.24
C THR A 195 -10.14 -2.07 -11.07
N ILE A 196 -11.07 -2.09 -12.04
CA ILE A 196 -12.22 -3.01 -12.00
C ILE A 196 -11.75 -4.46 -12.02
N VAL A 197 -10.83 -4.82 -12.91
CA VAL A 197 -10.30 -6.18 -12.98
C VAL A 197 -9.55 -6.53 -11.68
N LEU A 198 -8.70 -5.61 -11.17
CA LEU A 198 -8.01 -5.81 -9.91
C LEU A 198 -9.01 -6.05 -8.77
N ALA A 199 -10.07 -5.26 -8.67
CA ALA A 199 -11.09 -5.37 -7.63
C ALA A 199 -11.82 -6.72 -7.71
N VAL A 200 -12.26 -7.13 -8.90
CA VAL A 200 -12.96 -8.39 -9.09
C VAL A 200 -12.08 -9.59 -8.68
N VAL A 201 -10.84 -9.63 -9.17
CA VAL A 201 -9.91 -10.72 -8.84
C VAL A 201 -9.53 -10.69 -7.37
N TYR A 202 -9.25 -9.51 -6.80
CA TYR A 202 -8.89 -9.35 -5.39
C TYR A 202 -10.00 -9.86 -4.46
N VAL A 203 -11.24 -9.44 -4.70
CA VAL A 203 -12.41 -9.89 -3.92
C VAL A 203 -12.65 -11.39 -4.11
N ALA A 204 -12.54 -11.90 -5.35
CA ALA A 204 -12.69 -13.33 -5.62
C ALA A 204 -11.67 -14.18 -4.85
N VAL A 205 -10.39 -13.78 -4.84
CA VAL A 205 -9.34 -14.48 -4.09
C VAL A 205 -9.59 -14.41 -2.59
N LEU A 206 -9.97 -13.25 -2.05
CA LEU A 206 -10.31 -13.10 -0.63
C LEU A 206 -11.50 -13.98 -0.25
N TRP A 207 -12.48 -14.12 -1.13
CA TRP A 207 -13.63 -14.99 -0.92
C TRP A 207 -13.24 -16.47 -0.90
N VAL A 208 -12.40 -16.92 -1.83
CA VAL A 208 -11.87 -18.29 -1.89
C VAL A 208 -11.02 -18.62 -0.64
N VAL A 209 -10.24 -17.65 -0.15
CA VAL A 209 -9.38 -17.82 1.04
C VAL A 209 -10.17 -17.73 2.36
N HIS A 210 -11.49 -17.57 2.30
CA HIS A 210 -12.40 -17.50 3.46
C HIS A 210 -11.94 -16.46 4.50
N THR A 211 -11.96 -15.19 4.14
CA THR A 211 -11.71 -14.08 5.07
C THR A 211 -13.01 -13.74 5.80
N PRO A 212 -13.10 -13.96 7.15
CA PRO A 212 -14.32 -13.72 7.91
C PRO A 212 -14.78 -12.25 7.86
N GLU A 213 -13.85 -11.32 7.66
CA GLU A 213 -14.11 -9.89 7.56
C GLU A 213 -14.97 -9.53 6.35
N LEU A 214 -14.78 -10.18 5.20
CA LEU A 214 -15.63 -9.98 4.01
C LEU A 214 -17.04 -10.50 4.22
N ILE A 215 -17.19 -11.62 4.91
CA ILE A 215 -18.49 -12.22 5.20
C ILE A 215 -19.27 -11.31 6.15
N SER A 216 -18.62 -10.73 7.17
CA SER A 216 -19.26 -9.78 8.09
C SER A 216 -19.64 -8.45 7.42
N ALA A 217 -18.78 -7.93 6.52
CA ALA A 217 -19.09 -6.74 5.73
C ALA A 217 -20.28 -6.96 4.78
N TYR A 218 -20.34 -8.11 4.11
CA TYR A 218 -21.44 -8.48 3.23
C TYR A 218 -22.78 -8.56 4.00
N HIS A 219 -22.79 -9.22 5.17
CA HIS A 219 -23.97 -9.27 6.02
C HIS A 219 -24.42 -7.90 6.55
N SER A 220 -23.46 -7.01 6.85
CA SER A 220 -23.80 -5.65 7.32
C SER A 220 -24.36 -4.75 6.22
N ILE A 221 -24.00 -4.97 4.96
CA ILE A 221 -24.56 -4.26 3.80
C ILE A 221 -25.97 -4.79 3.50
N LEU A 222 -26.17 -6.11 3.49
CA LEU A 222 -27.47 -6.72 3.27
C LEU A 222 -28.50 -6.39 4.38
N ALA A 223 -28.04 -6.18 5.61
CA ALA A 223 -28.90 -5.79 6.72
C ALA A 223 -29.36 -4.31 6.68
N ARG A 224 -28.77 -3.50 5.78
CA ARG A 224 -29.11 -2.07 5.59
C ARG A 224 -29.92 -1.80 4.32
N LEU A 225 -30.08 -2.80 3.45
CA LEU A 225 -30.96 -2.81 2.29
C LEU A 225 -32.32 -3.43 2.66
#